data_1ebb028d0af8463789d4e4a37ceeff0d
#
_entry.id   1ebb028d0af8463789d4e4a37ceeff0d
#
_cell.length_a   1.000
_cell.length_b   1.000
_cell.length_c   1.000
_cell.angle_alpha   90.00
_cell.angle_beta   90.00
_cell.angle_gamma   90.00
#
_symmetry.space_group_name_H-M   'P 1'
#
loop_
_entity.id
_entity.type
_entity.pdbx_description
1 polymer ?
#
loop_
_entity_poly.entity_id
_entity_poly.type
_entity_poly.pdbx_seq_one_letter_code
_entity_poly.pdbx_strand_id
1 'polypeptide(L)'
;EKFIESLNILIEDYNFTNFQAIMLGSEQGRTVYRKKLINLVERYSLNQKVKFINHCKEMPLAYSLADVVVSASVEPEAFGRVAIEAQSMGKPIVASNIGGSKETILNKKSGFLYKFDDPRELAKSLNTVIQLTQEELKSMGNEGRKNITKKFDVETMCYTNLNEYKKLLNN
;
A
#
# COMPACT_ATOMS: atom_id res chain seq x y z
N GLU A 1 -2.35 -7.12 10.95
CA GLU A 1 -3.47 -8.02 11.23
C GLU A 1 -4.59 -7.81 10.21
N LYS A 2 -5.12 -6.59 10.06
CA LYS A 2 -6.26 -6.25 9.18
C LYS A 2 -6.10 -6.71 7.74
N PHE A 3 -4.89 -6.71 7.22
CA PHE A 3 -4.62 -7.26 5.88
C PHE A 3 -4.86 -8.78 5.83
N ILE A 4 -4.42 -9.55 6.83
CA ILE A 4 -4.65 -10.99 6.87
C ILE A 4 -6.14 -11.29 7.05
N GLU A 5 -6.84 -10.53 7.92
CA GLU A 5 -8.30 -10.63 8.09
C GLU A 5 -9.02 -10.34 6.77
N SER A 6 -8.60 -9.32 6.01
CA SER A 6 -9.20 -8.99 4.71
C SER A 6 -8.98 -10.06 3.65
N LEU A 7 -7.86 -10.78 3.67
CA LEU A 7 -7.61 -11.89 2.77
C LEU A 7 -8.55 -13.08 3.05
N ASN A 8 -8.86 -13.34 4.32
CA ASN A 8 -9.86 -14.35 4.67
C ASN A 8 -11.25 -13.95 4.16
N ILE A 9 -11.65 -12.69 4.40
CA ILE A 9 -12.92 -12.15 3.89
C ILE A 9 -12.98 -12.21 2.36
N LEU A 10 -11.86 -11.97 1.67
CA LEU A 10 -11.78 -12.07 0.21
C LEU A 10 -12.10 -13.48 -0.30
N ILE A 11 -11.69 -14.50 0.45
CA ILE A 11 -12.02 -15.90 0.15
C ILE A 11 -13.49 -16.19 0.49
N GLU A 12 -13.93 -15.85 1.71
CA GLU A 12 -15.25 -16.23 2.21
C GLU A 12 -16.39 -15.48 1.51
N ASP A 13 -16.28 -14.15 1.40
CA ASP A 13 -17.37 -13.30 0.89
C ASP A 13 -17.32 -13.13 -0.63
N TYR A 14 -16.13 -13.22 -1.27
CA TYR A 14 -15.95 -12.96 -2.70
C TYR A 14 -15.50 -14.19 -3.51
N ASN A 15 -15.29 -15.33 -2.86
CA ASN A 15 -14.84 -16.58 -3.49
C ASN A 15 -13.52 -16.45 -4.28
N PHE A 16 -12.69 -15.45 -3.95
CA PHE A 16 -11.43 -15.22 -4.63
C PHE A 16 -10.29 -15.96 -3.94
N THR A 17 -9.83 -17.03 -4.56
CA THR A 17 -8.81 -17.93 -4.00
C THR A 17 -7.48 -17.91 -4.76
N ASN A 18 -7.44 -17.36 -5.96
CA ASN A 18 -6.23 -17.36 -6.81
C ASN A 18 -5.38 -16.11 -6.54
N PHE A 19 -4.68 -16.07 -5.41
CA PHE A 19 -3.74 -15.00 -5.08
C PHE A 19 -2.54 -15.50 -4.27
N GLN A 20 -1.47 -14.73 -4.30
CA GLN A 20 -0.33 -14.83 -3.41
C GLN A 20 -0.12 -13.49 -2.73
N ALA A 21 -0.19 -13.45 -1.41
CA ALA A 21 0.09 -12.25 -0.64
C ALA A 21 1.50 -12.30 -0.05
N ILE A 22 2.26 -11.23 -0.24
CA ILE A 22 3.63 -11.12 0.27
C ILE A 22 3.67 -10.01 1.32
N MET A 23 4.04 -10.36 2.52
CA MET A 23 4.32 -9.42 3.60
C MET A 23 5.84 -9.23 3.70
N LEU A 24 6.30 -8.12 3.12
CA LEU A 24 7.71 -7.81 2.98
C LEU A 24 8.15 -6.82 4.05
N GLY A 25 9.17 -7.16 4.81
CA GLY A 25 9.77 -6.30 5.83
C GLY A 25 10.32 -7.07 7.02
N SER A 26 11.27 -6.48 7.71
CA SER A 26 11.81 -7.07 8.94
C SER A 26 10.87 -6.82 10.12
N GLU A 27 10.91 -7.73 11.08
CA GLU A 27 10.14 -7.60 12.31
C GLU A 27 10.66 -6.51 13.27
N GLN A 28 11.85 -5.97 13.03
CA GLN A 28 12.49 -4.91 13.83
C GLN A 28 12.49 -5.23 15.34
N GLY A 29 12.75 -6.48 15.71
CA GLY A 29 12.72 -6.97 17.10
C GLY A 29 11.32 -7.26 17.66
N ARG A 30 10.26 -7.09 16.89
CA ARG A 30 8.86 -7.35 17.31
C ARG A 30 8.47 -8.82 17.11
N THR A 31 9.26 -9.74 17.66
CA THR A 31 9.09 -11.19 17.50
C THR A 31 7.71 -11.69 17.96
N VAL A 32 7.18 -11.14 19.04
CA VAL A 32 5.84 -11.47 19.55
C VAL A 32 4.77 -11.10 18.53
N TYR A 33 4.88 -9.92 17.93
CA TYR A 33 3.95 -9.47 16.89
C TYR A 33 4.02 -10.35 15.65
N ARG A 34 5.22 -10.73 15.22
CA ARG A 34 5.40 -11.65 14.09
C ARG A 34 4.73 -13.01 14.37
N LYS A 35 4.92 -13.57 15.55
CA LYS A 35 4.24 -14.82 15.96
C LYS A 35 2.71 -14.68 15.91
N LYS A 36 2.19 -13.54 16.38
CA LYS A 36 0.75 -13.26 16.29
C LYS A 36 0.24 -13.25 14.84
N LEU A 37 0.99 -12.68 13.90
CA LEU A 37 0.63 -12.68 12.47
C LEU A 37 0.67 -14.10 11.88
N ILE A 38 1.69 -14.90 12.22
CA ILE A 38 1.79 -16.30 11.77
C ILE A 38 0.60 -17.10 12.29
N ASN A 39 0.27 -17.02 13.57
CA ASN A 39 -0.88 -17.70 14.16
C ASN A 39 -2.21 -17.27 13.49
N LEU A 40 -2.31 -16.01 13.06
CA LEU A 40 -3.49 -15.52 12.35
C LEU A 40 -3.59 -16.13 10.94
N VAL A 41 -2.47 -16.27 10.23
CA VAL A 41 -2.39 -16.94 8.94
C VAL A 41 -2.78 -18.41 9.07
N GLU A 42 -2.30 -19.12 10.10
CA GLU A 42 -2.66 -20.51 10.38
C GLU A 42 -4.14 -20.65 10.72
N ARG A 43 -4.67 -19.77 11.57
CA ARG A 43 -6.08 -19.75 11.97
C ARG A 43 -7.03 -19.65 10.79
N TYR A 44 -6.66 -18.85 9.77
CA TYR A 44 -7.45 -18.69 8.54
C TYR A 44 -7.04 -19.65 7.42
N SER A 45 -6.18 -20.65 7.71
CA SER A 45 -5.70 -21.61 6.71
C SER A 45 -5.04 -20.95 5.48
N LEU A 46 -4.37 -19.81 5.68
CA LEU A 46 -3.74 -19.03 4.61
C LEU A 46 -2.25 -19.37 4.37
N ASN A 47 -1.71 -20.44 4.95
CA ASN A 47 -0.28 -20.80 4.92
C ASN A 47 0.29 -20.91 3.51
N GLN A 48 -0.51 -21.37 2.56
CA GLN A 48 -0.08 -21.51 1.16
C GLN A 48 -0.21 -20.21 0.38
N LYS A 49 -0.96 -19.23 0.91
CA LYS A 49 -1.31 -17.97 0.24
C LYS A 49 -0.54 -16.76 0.76
N VAL A 50 -0.09 -16.79 2.00
CA VAL A 50 0.64 -15.69 2.63
C VAL A 50 2.09 -16.07 2.85
N LYS A 51 3.01 -15.24 2.35
CA LYS A 51 4.45 -15.41 2.55
C LYS A 51 5.01 -14.21 3.32
N PHE A 52 5.79 -14.50 4.37
CA PHE A 52 6.57 -13.50 5.09
C PHE A 52 7.98 -13.49 4.54
N ILE A 53 8.40 -12.39 3.95
CA ILE A 53 9.73 -12.19 3.41
C ILE A 53 10.42 -11.11 4.26
N ASN A 54 11.64 -11.39 4.68
CA ASN A 54 12.46 -10.44 5.42
C ASN A 54 12.87 -9.24 4.55
N HIS A 55 13.70 -8.38 5.07
CA HIS A 55 14.17 -7.19 4.38
C HIS A 55 14.66 -7.47 2.95
N CYS A 56 14.16 -6.70 2.01
CA CYS A 56 14.61 -6.68 0.62
C CYS A 56 15.35 -5.35 0.36
N LYS A 57 16.56 -5.42 -0.17
CA LYS A 57 17.32 -4.23 -0.57
C LYS A 57 16.81 -3.65 -1.89
N GLU A 58 16.33 -4.50 -2.77
CA GLU A 58 15.85 -4.15 -4.11
C GLU A 58 14.32 -3.92 -4.11
N MET A 59 13.87 -2.90 -3.37
CA MET A 59 12.43 -2.58 -3.30
C MET A 59 11.77 -2.33 -4.67
N PRO A 60 12.43 -1.68 -5.65
CA PRO A 60 11.86 -1.56 -7.00
C PRO A 60 11.52 -2.91 -7.62
N LEU A 61 12.36 -3.94 -7.43
CA LEU A 61 12.07 -5.29 -7.91
C LEU A 61 10.82 -5.86 -7.22
N ALA A 62 10.73 -5.72 -5.90
CA ALA A 62 9.57 -6.19 -5.15
C ALA A 62 8.26 -5.53 -5.64
N TYR A 63 8.26 -4.21 -5.84
CA TYR A 63 7.11 -3.51 -6.42
C TYR A 63 6.82 -3.97 -7.86
N SER A 64 7.84 -4.22 -8.68
CA SER A 64 7.63 -4.65 -10.07
C SER A 64 6.87 -5.97 -10.20
N LEU A 65 7.05 -6.87 -9.24
CA LEU A 65 6.40 -8.19 -9.19
C LEU A 65 4.95 -8.12 -8.68
N ALA A 66 4.56 -7.03 -8.02
CA ALA A 66 3.20 -6.90 -7.49
C ALA A 66 2.21 -6.50 -8.58
N ASP A 67 1.02 -7.09 -8.57
CA ASP A 67 -0.13 -6.59 -9.35
C ASP A 67 -0.79 -5.41 -8.63
N VAL A 68 -0.87 -5.50 -7.30
CA VAL A 68 -1.44 -4.48 -6.41
C VAL A 68 -0.58 -4.37 -5.15
N VAL A 69 -0.32 -3.17 -4.70
CA VAL A 69 0.36 -2.91 -3.42
C VAL A 69 -0.68 -2.56 -2.35
N VAL A 70 -0.45 -2.98 -1.12
CA VAL A 70 -1.36 -2.72 0.01
C VAL A 70 -0.61 -2.02 1.13
N SER A 71 -1.18 -0.91 1.63
CA SER A 71 -0.74 -0.24 2.85
C SER A 71 -1.89 -0.25 3.87
N ALA A 72 -1.84 -1.22 4.79
CA ALA A 72 -2.88 -1.44 5.79
C ALA A 72 -2.50 -0.86 7.17
N SER A 73 -1.97 0.36 7.18
CA SER A 73 -1.61 1.06 8.41
C SER A 73 -2.86 1.41 9.22
N VAL A 74 -2.81 1.19 10.53
CA VAL A 74 -3.86 1.57 11.48
C VAL A 74 -3.51 2.85 12.23
N GLU A 75 -2.29 3.34 12.07
CA GLU A 75 -1.81 4.62 12.60
C GLU A 75 -1.47 5.56 11.45
N PRO A 76 -1.70 6.88 11.61
CA PRO A 76 -1.37 7.86 10.58
C PRO A 76 0.14 7.90 10.29
N GLU A 77 0.52 7.62 9.07
CA GLU A 77 1.88 7.86 8.59
C GLU A 77 2.02 9.30 8.12
N ALA A 78 3.13 9.95 8.45
CA ALA A 78 3.36 11.35 8.07
C ALA A 78 3.33 11.54 6.55
N PHE A 79 3.93 10.63 5.79
CA PHE A 79 4.05 10.75 4.33
C PHE A 79 3.55 9.52 3.55
N GLY A 80 3.67 8.31 4.12
CA GLY A 80 3.22 7.08 3.47
C GLY A 80 4.15 6.65 2.33
N ARG A 81 5.42 6.40 2.64
CA ARG A 81 6.44 6.02 1.65
C ARG A 81 6.02 4.85 0.75
N VAL A 82 5.39 3.83 1.31
CA VAL A 82 4.90 2.66 0.55
C VAL A 82 3.97 3.10 -0.59
N ALA A 83 3.07 4.05 -0.32
CA ALA A 83 2.13 4.55 -1.32
C ALA A 83 2.85 5.30 -2.46
N ILE A 84 3.85 6.09 -2.12
CA ILE A 84 4.62 6.86 -3.10
C ILE A 84 5.51 5.95 -3.93
N GLU A 85 6.22 5.04 -3.30
CA GLU A 85 7.11 4.09 -3.96
C GLU A 85 6.32 3.18 -4.93
N ALA A 86 5.18 2.63 -4.50
CA ALA A 86 4.30 1.83 -5.35
C ALA A 86 3.83 2.62 -6.59
N GLN A 87 3.31 3.82 -6.39
CA GLN A 87 2.84 4.68 -7.47
C GLN A 87 3.99 5.11 -8.40
N SER A 88 5.19 5.38 -7.88
CA SER A 88 6.39 5.67 -8.69
C SER A 88 6.75 4.53 -9.62
N MET A 89 6.50 3.29 -9.19
CA MET A 89 6.67 2.08 -9.99
C MET A 89 5.47 1.78 -10.91
N GLY A 90 4.48 2.68 -10.95
CA GLY A 90 3.28 2.52 -11.77
C GLY A 90 2.37 1.39 -11.27
N LYS A 91 2.37 1.09 -9.98
CA LYS A 91 1.54 0.04 -9.38
C LYS A 91 0.30 0.65 -8.72
N PRO A 92 -0.89 0.07 -8.97
CA PRO A 92 -2.08 0.39 -8.20
C PRO A 92 -1.87 0.14 -6.71
N ILE A 93 -2.44 0.99 -5.88
CA ILE A 93 -2.34 0.85 -4.43
C ILE A 93 -3.70 0.84 -3.76
N VAL A 94 -3.86 -0.02 -2.76
CA VAL A 94 -4.98 0.01 -1.82
C VAL A 94 -4.43 0.41 -0.46
N ALA A 95 -4.89 1.54 0.08
CA ALA A 95 -4.37 2.05 1.34
C ALA A 95 -5.47 2.52 2.29
N SER A 96 -5.17 2.51 3.58
CA SER A 96 -6.03 3.10 4.60
C SER A 96 -6.16 4.60 4.41
N ASN A 97 -7.38 5.12 4.57
CA ASN A 97 -7.71 6.54 4.40
C ASN A 97 -7.29 7.36 5.64
N ILE A 98 -5.99 7.34 5.97
CA ILE A 98 -5.39 8.08 7.09
C ILE A 98 -4.03 8.67 6.72
N GLY A 99 -3.60 9.70 7.45
CA GLY A 99 -2.27 10.31 7.26
C GLY A 99 -1.99 10.73 5.82
N GLY A 100 -0.74 10.59 5.41
CA GLY A 100 -0.24 10.99 4.09
C GLY A 100 -0.86 10.26 2.90
N SER A 101 -1.50 9.09 3.11
CA SER A 101 -2.20 8.38 2.03
C SER A 101 -3.31 9.22 1.40
N LYS A 102 -3.97 10.09 2.19
CA LYS A 102 -5.03 10.99 1.70
C LYS A 102 -4.52 12.02 0.68
N GLU A 103 -3.27 12.41 0.79
CA GLU A 103 -2.65 13.44 -0.06
C GLU A 103 -1.98 12.83 -1.28
N THR A 104 -1.44 11.62 -1.11
CA THR A 104 -0.61 10.97 -2.11
C THR A 104 -1.40 10.10 -3.09
N ILE A 105 -2.59 9.62 -2.70
CA ILE A 105 -3.43 8.75 -3.52
C ILE A 105 -4.64 9.50 -4.06
N LEU A 106 -4.80 9.50 -5.37
CA LEU A 106 -6.03 9.95 -6.05
C LEU A 106 -7.04 8.81 -6.00
N ASN A 107 -7.95 8.84 -5.02
CA ASN A 107 -8.91 7.77 -4.80
C ASN A 107 -9.69 7.41 -6.07
N LYS A 108 -9.75 6.12 -6.40
CA LYS A 108 -10.36 5.53 -7.61
C LYS A 108 -9.68 5.90 -8.93
N LYS A 109 -8.58 6.69 -8.91
CA LYS A 109 -7.82 7.06 -10.10
C LYS A 109 -6.41 6.47 -10.10
N SER A 110 -5.68 6.60 -9.00
CA SER A 110 -4.33 6.03 -8.83
C SER A 110 -4.27 4.86 -7.85
N GLY A 111 -5.40 4.55 -7.22
CA GLY A 111 -5.55 3.51 -6.22
C GLY A 111 -6.86 3.66 -5.47
N PHE A 112 -7.03 2.91 -4.40
CA PHE A 112 -8.22 2.95 -3.57
C PHE A 112 -7.87 3.31 -2.13
N LEU A 113 -8.65 4.21 -1.55
CA LEU A 113 -8.62 4.52 -0.14
C LEU A 113 -9.80 3.84 0.55
N TYR A 114 -9.53 3.02 1.55
CA TYR A 114 -10.56 2.36 2.34
C TYR A 114 -10.60 2.91 3.77
N LYS A 115 -11.72 2.74 4.47
CA LYS A 115 -11.86 3.16 5.88
C LYS A 115 -10.86 2.39 6.73
N PHE A 116 -9.95 3.12 7.41
CA PHE A 116 -8.90 2.50 8.21
C PHE A 116 -9.49 1.59 9.32
N ASP A 117 -8.70 0.62 9.73
CA ASP A 117 -9.04 -0.40 10.73
C ASP A 117 -10.28 -1.26 10.39
N ASP A 118 -10.70 -1.26 9.13
CA ASP A 118 -11.84 -2.02 8.65
C ASP A 118 -11.40 -3.08 7.61
N PRO A 119 -11.25 -4.36 8.00
CA PRO A 119 -10.83 -5.41 7.07
C PRO A 119 -11.89 -5.74 6.00
N ARG A 120 -13.18 -5.46 6.23
CA ARG A 120 -14.22 -5.66 5.22
C ARG A 120 -14.12 -4.61 4.11
N GLU A 121 -13.90 -3.34 4.46
CA GLU A 121 -13.68 -2.29 3.47
C GLU A 121 -12.35 -2.50 2.71
N LEU A 122 -11.31 -3.03 3.36
CA LEU A 122 -10.08 -3.43 2.67
C LEU A 122 -10.36 -4.57 1.69
N ALA A 123 -11.04 -5.64 2.10
CA ALA A 123 -11.39 -6.76 1.23
C ALA A 123 -12.23 -6.32 0.03
N LYS A 124 -13.22 -5.45 0.25
CA LYS A 124 -14.03 -4.85 -0.82
C LYS A 124 -13.20 -4.06 -1.81
N SER A 125 -12.25 -3.25 -1.32
CA SER A 125 -11.35 -2.48 -2.17
C SER A 125 -10.42 -3.38 -2.97
N LEU A 126 -9.88 -4.43 -2.35
CA LEU A 126 -9.08 -5.46 -3.03
C LEU A 126 -9.89 -6.17 -4.11
N ASN A 127 -11.11 -6.61 -3.79
CA ASN A 127 -11.98 -7.24 -4.77
C ASN A 127 -12.27 -6.32 -5.96
N THR A 128 -12.50 -5.02 -5.71
CA THR A 128 -12.68 -4.04 -6.79
C THR A 128 -11.45 -3.97 -7.71
N VAL A 129 -10.25 -3.92 -7.14
CA VAL A 129 -9.01 -3.87 -7.94
C VAL A 129 -8.79 -5.15 -8.73
N ILE A 130 -9.06 -6.30 -8.12
CA ILE A 130 -8.88 -7.63 -8.74
C ILE A 130 -9.79 -7.82 -9.96
N GLN A 131 -10.95 -7.19 -9.96
CA GLN A 131 -11.91 -7.26 -11.09
C GLN A 131 -11.53 -6.33 -12.25
N LEU A 132 -10.55 -5.44 -12.08
CA LEU A 132 -10.09 -4.56 -13.15
C LEU A 132 -9.33 -5.37 -14.22
N THR A 133 -9.51 -4.96 -15.47
CA THR A 133 -8.71 -5.48 -16.59
C THR A 133 -7.23 -5.04 -16.46
N GLN A 134 -6.34 -5.71 -17.17
CA GLN A 134 -4.93 -5.34 -17.19
C GLN A 134 -4.70 -3.92 -17.72
N GLU A 135 -5.54 -3.46 -18.66
CA GLU A 135 -5.49 -2.08 -19.19
C GLU A 135 -5.91 -1.06 -18.13
N GLU A 136 -6.95 -1.34 -17.36
CA GLU A 136 -7.41 -0.48 -16.27
C GLU A 136 -6.37 -0.41 -15.15
N LEU A 137 -5.78 -1.54 -14.74
CA LEU A 137 -4.69 -1.59 -13.76
C LEU A 137 -3.49 -0.76 -14.23
N LYS A 138 -3.10 -0.91 -15.49
CA LYS A 138 -2.00 -0.14 -16.09
C LYS A 138 -2.33 1.35 -16.16
N SER A 139 -3.55 1.71 -16.51
CA SER A 139 -4.03 3.10 -16.54
C SER A 139 -3.97 3.71 -15.14
N MET A 140 -4.48 2.99 -14.13
CA MET A 140 -4.46 3.41 -12.73
C MET A 140 -3.02 3.61 -12.22
N GLY A 141 -2.13 2.67 -12.50
CA GLY A 141 -0.71 2.79 -12.15
C GLY A 141 -0.03 3.98 -12.81
N ASN A 142 -0.32 4.25 -14.09
CA ASN A 142 0.21 5.40 -14.81
C ASN A 142 -0.29 6.74 -14.23
N GLU A 143 -1.55 6.83 -13.84
CA GLU A 143 -2.09 8.02 -13.15
C GLU A 143 -1.41 8.23 -11.79
N GLY A 144 -1.15 7.16 -11.06
CA GLY A 144 -0.37 7.21 -9.82
C GLY A 144 1.03 7.76 -10.06
N ARG A 145 1.74 7.20 -11.04
CA ARG A 145 3.09 7.64 -11.38
C ARG A 145 3.13 9.12 -11.79
N LYS A 146 2.22 9.56 -12.66
CA LYS A 146 2.11 10.97 -13.06
C LYS A 146 1.88 11.89 -11.85
N ASN A 147 0.97 11.51 -10.94
CA ASN A 147 0.68 12.30 -9.75
C ASN A 147 1.92 12.45 -8.86
N ILE A 148 2.64 11.36 -8.62
CA ILE A 148 3.81 11.35 -7.74
C ILE A 148 4.97 12.14 -8.36
N THR A 149 5.31 11.89 -9.61
CA THR A 149 6.42 12.58 -10.29
C THR A 149 6.18 14.08 -10.46
N LYS A 150 4.92 14.51 -10.50
CA LYS A 150 4.58 15.93 -10.61
C LYS A 150 4.62 16.69 -9.29
N LYS A 151 4.28 16.02 -8.16
CA LYS A 151 4.03 16.71 -6.89
C LYS A 151 5.03 16.39 -5.79
N PHE A 152 5.69 15.24 -5.87
CA PHE A 152 6.47 14.68 -4.77
C PHE A 152 7.89 14.31 -5.20
N ASP A 153 8.41 14.94 -6.26
CA ASP A 153 9.81 14.79 -6.64
C ASP A 153 10.74 15.60 -5.71
N VAL A 154 12.03 15.26 -5.76
CA VAL A 154 13.06 15.87 -4.91
C VAL A 154 13.22 17.37 -5.21
N GLU A 155 13.13 17.78 -6.47
CA GLU A 155 13.31 19.17 -6.88
C GLU A 155 12.18 20.05 -6.30
N THR A 156 10.93 19.59 -6.43
CA THR A 156 9.76 20.25 -5.83
C THR A 156 9.90 20.37 -4.33
N MET A 157 10.34 19.32 -3.65
CA MET A 157 10.59 19.34 -2.19
C MET A 157 11.66 20.36 -1.83
N CYS A 158 12.80 20.33 -2.50
CA CYS A 158 13.92 21.26 -2.24
C CYS A 158 13.50 22.71 -2.50
N TYR A 159 12.81 22.97 -3.61
CA TYR A 159 12.34 24.32 -3.96
C TYR A 159 11.34 24.86 -2.93
N THR A 160 10.39 24.04 -2.52
CA THR A 160 9.38 24.42 -1.53
C THR A 160 10.04 24.76 -0.19
N ASN A 161 10.91 23.90 0.31
CA ASN A 161 11.64 24.14 1.57
C ASN A 161 12.49 25.42 1.50
N LEU A 162 13.22 25.60 0.39
CA LEU A 162 14.03 26.82 0.21
C LEU A 162 13.19 28.08 0.23
N ASN A 163 12.01 28.06 -0.37
CA ASN A 163 11.11 29.20 -0.34
C ASN A 163 10.58 29.50 1.06
N GLU A 164 10.26 28.49 1.85
CA GLU A 164 9.85 28.69 3.25
C GLU A 164 10.99 29.27 4.09
N TYR A 165 12.23 28.80 3.92
CA TYR A 165 13.38 29.41 4.59
C TYR A 165 13.60 30.88 4.19
N LYS A 166 13.47 31.20 2.90
CA LYS A 166 13.59 32.60 2.44
C LYS A 166 12.51 33.50 3.05
N LYS A 167 11.27 33.02 3.19
CA LYS A 167 10.20 33.78 3.84
C LYS A 167 10.53 34.09 5.30
N LEU A 168 11.06 33.11 6.04
CA LEU A 168 11.44 33.28 7.44
C LEU A 168 12.62 34.23 7.65
N LEU A 169 13.54 34.29 6.70
CA LEU A 169 14.71 35.20 6.77
C LEU A 169 14.40 36.65 6.37
N ASN A 170 13.30 36.87 5.64
CA ASN A 170 12.88 38.20 5.19
C ASN A 170 11.80 38.83 6.07
N ASN A 171 11.39 38.15 7.16
CA ASN A 171 10.58 38.68 8.25
C ASN A 171 11.46 39.05 9.48
#